data_18e7ae3739bab31ef13ac1c795458518
#
_entry.id   18e7ae3739bab31ef13ac1c795458518
#
_cell.length_a   1.000
_cell.length_b   1.000
_cell.length_c   1.000
_cell.angle_alpha   90.00
_cell.angle_beta   90.00
_cell.angle_gamma   90.00
#
_symmetry.space_group_name_H-M   'P 1'
#
loop_
_entity.id
_entity.type
_entity.pdbx_description
1 polymer ?
#
loop_
_entity_poly.entity_id
_entity_poly.type
_entity_poly.pdbx_seq_one_letter_code
_entity_poly.pdbx_strand_id
1 'polypeptide(L)'
;MLNKFDIINNQEDCYILVGRNGSGKSSLLFELAEDFHDAGYNVIAVSNTLFDKFLVHKNSGQYDYIGGKLGRSFPALAIKRTISANKKDRLGRIFFVLKEIGYDQRVGVRIKFRRKFKETFRYPGDTMRDHYKAFFDNIDEDIPDELMSALNKAVYKTGNRLSVLDWLEGEDNVFYESDFNSYLQLIRYERLLKKAKIISSIEIFLSKHGSSFPLNHASSGELSFIALLVHVAFCVTDNSYIFIDEPENSLHPQWQNEYLELLKGVIGYNQCVIVVATHSPLIVTSLSAQDNAAIFKRTKNGFEKVEAYDDNAEEIYIDYFDTLTPKNRALSNRCVEIIDEYTLGKTTLHKAKEQLFTYERMSSDSAQIEFLSGVEAILDNIDKNKGKHHG
;
A
#
# COMPACT_ATOMS: atom_id res chain seq x y z
N MET A 1 -15.24 -20.89 -5.69
CA MET A 1 -14.49 -19.81 -6.37
C MET A 1 -14.77 -18.53 -5.61
N LEU A 2 -13.76 -17.80 -5.16
CA LEU A 2 -13.98 -16.57 -4.40
C LEU A 2 -14.74 -15.54 -5.25
N ASN A 3 -15.82 -15.00 -4.71
CA ASN A 3 -16.65 -13.97 -5.33
C ASN A 3 -17.17 -12.97 -4.28
N LYS A 4 -17.87 -11.94 -4.72
CA LYS A 4 -18.41 -10.89 -3.85
C LYS A 4 -19.32 -11.46 -2.72
N PHE A 5 -20.15 -12.46 -3.03
CA PHE A 5 -21.05 -13.06 -2.04
C PHE A 5 -20.28 -13.82 -0.96
N ASP A 6 -19.16 -14.47 -1.33
CA ASP A 6 -18.31 -15.14 -0.35
C ASP A 6 -17.69 -14.12 0.62
N ILE A 7 -17.24 -12.98 0.14
CA ILE A 7 -16.66 -11.91 0.97
C ILE A 7 -17.73 -11.28 1.88
N ILE A 8 -18.93 -11.03 1.37
CA ILE A 8 -20.03 -10.44 2.18
C ILE A 8 -20.55 -11.41 3.24
N ASN A 9 -20.65 -12.70 2.92
CA ASN A 9 -21.22 -13.71 3.80
C ASN A 9 -20.21 -14.29 4.79
N ASN A 10 -18.92 -14.27 4.47
CA ASN A 10 -17.87 -14.67 5.38
C ASN A 10 -17.54 -13.49 6.30
N GLN A 11 -17.18 -13.82 7.54
CA GLN A 11 -16.92 -12.80 8.57
C GLN A 11 -15.44 -12.43 8.68
N GLU A 12 -14.63 -12.78 7.68
CA GLU A 12 -13.21 -12.41 7.69
C GLU A 12 -13.02 -10.93 7.33
N ASP A 13 -12.07 -10.29 8.02
CA ASP A 13 -11.72 -8.89 7.82
C ASP A 13 -10.62 -8.71 6.76
N CYS A 14 -9.90 -9.81 6.45
CA CYS A 14 -8.79 -9.81 5.51
C CYS A 14 -8.79 -11.05 4.60
N TYR A 15 -8.66 -10.81 3.31
CA TYR A 15 -8.57 -11.84 2.27
C TYR A 15 -7.24 -11.67 1.53
N ILE A 16 -6.43 -12.73 1.46
CA ILE A 16 -5.16 -12.70 0.73
C ILE A 16 -5.22 -13.65 -0.47
N LEU A 17 -5.02 -13.10 -1.66
CA LEU A 17 -4.91 -13.84 -2.91
C LEU A 17 -3.44 -14.12 -3.19
N VAL A 18 -3.03 -15.39 -3.16
CA VAL A 18 -1.65 -15.79 -3.41
C VAL A 18 -1.49 -16.59 -4.69
N GLY A 19 -0.30 -16.59 -5.24
CA GLY A 19 0.06 -17.38 -6.42
C GLY A 19 1.11 -16.71 -7.28
N ARG A 20 1.63 -17.46 -8.26
CA ARG A 20 2.67 -17.01 -9.20
C ARG A 20 2.21 -15.80 -10.04
N ASN A 21 3.19 -15.09 -10.62
CA ASN A 21 2.90 -14.05 -11.60
C ASN A 21 2.10 -14.62 -12.78
N GLY A 22 1.09 -13.87 -13.24
CA GLY A 22 0.19 -14.32 -14.31
C GLY A 22 -0.92 -15.30 -13.86
N SER A 23 -1.04 -15.63 -12.58
CA SER A 23 -2.10 -16.53 -12.08
C SER A 23 -3.52 -15.93 -12.06
N GLY A 24 -3.65 -14.64 -12.39
CA GLY A 24 -4.95 -13.96 -12.46
C GLY A 24 -5.39 -13.24 -11.18
N LYS A 25 -4.52 -13.11 -10.16
CA LYS A 25 -4.81 -12.39 -8.90
C LYS A 25 -5.32 -10.97 -9.14
N SER A 26 -4.56 -10.16 -9.87
CA SER A 26 -4.91 -8.76 -10.17
C SER A 26 -6.20 -8.66 -11.00
N SER A 27 -6.52 -9.68 -11.84
CA SER A 27 -7.78 -9.70 -12.58
C SER A 27 -8.97 -9.91 -11.66
N LEU A 28 -8.88 -10.93 -10.77
CA LEU A 28 -9.93 -11.18 -9.79
C LEU A 28 -10.10 -9.99 -8.83
N LEU A 29 -8.98 -9.42 -8.37
CA LEU A 29 -9.00 -8.27 -7.48
C LEU A 29 -9.73 -7.07 -8.12
N PHE A 30 -9.46 -6.82 -9.40
CA PHE A 30 -10.15 -5.79 -10.17
C PHE A 30 -11.64 -6.09 -10.34
N GLU A 31 -12.01 -7.31 -10.75
CA GLU A 31 -13.41 -7.72 -10.89
C GLU A 31 -14.19 -7.55 -9.58
N LEU A 32 -13.60 -7.96 -8.45
CA LEU A 32 -14.20 -7.76 -7.13
C LEU A 32 -14.38 -6.27 -6.82
N ALA A 33 -13.37 -5.42 -7.07
CA ALA A 33 -13.46 -3.99 -6.80
C ALA A 33 -14.59 -3.33 -7.60
N GLU A 34 -14.77 -3.69 -8.86
CA GLU A 34 -15.87 -3.20 -9.70
C GLU A 34 -17.23 -3.73 -9.21
N ASP A 35 -17.33 -5.01 -8.87
CA ASP A 35 -18.56 -5.62 -8.35
C ASP A 35 -19.03 -4.97 -7.05
N PHE A 36 -18.09 -4.61 -6.15
CA PHE A 36 -18.42 -3.91 -4.91
C PHE A 36 -18.81 -2.45 -5.17
N HIS A 37 -18.12 -1.78 -6.08
CA HIS A 37 -18.47 -0.42 -6.49
C HIS A 37 -19.86 -0.35 -7.12
N ASP A 38 -20.17 -1.26 -8.07
CA ASP A 38 -21.49 -1.33 -8.73
C ASP A 38 -22.61 -1.66 -7.75
N ALA A 39 -22.30 -2.35 -6.66
CA ALA A 39 -23.23 -2.60 -5.56
C ALA A 39 -23.41 -1.40 -4.61
N GLY A 40 -22.71 -0.28 -4.84
CA GLY A 40 -22.81 0.95 -4.04
C GLY A 40 -21.98 0.96 -2.76
N TYR A 41 -20.99 0.06 -2.62
CA TYR A 41 -20.06 0.09 -1.50
C TYR A 41 -18.93 1.11 -1.70
N ASN A 42 -18.35 1.58 -0.61
CA ASN A 42 -17.16 2.43 -0.66
C ASN A 42 -15.91 1.59 -0.94
N VAL A 43 -15.30 1.80 -2.09
CA VAL A 43 -14.14 1.06 -2.60
C VAL A 43 -12.89 1.93 -2.55
N ILE A 44 -11.82 1.41 -1.97
CA ILE A 44 -10.50 2.01 -1.98
C ILE A 44 -9.58 1.05 -2.75
N ALA A 45 -9.17 1.44 -3.95
CA ALA A 45 -8.30 0.65 -4.81
C ALA A 45 -6.87 1.18 -4.78
N VAL A 46 -5.92 0.30 -4.48
CA VAL A 46 -4.51 0.63 -4.29
C VAL A 46 -3.64 -0.26 -5.16
N SER A 47 -2.68 0.32 -5.89
CA SER A 47 -1.70 -0.46 -6.62
C SER A 47 -0.32 0.18 -6.64
N ASN A 48 0.71 -0.62 -6.39
CA ASN A 48 2.11 -0.21 -6.52
C ASN A 48 2.68 -0.48 -7.92
N THR A 49 1.86 -0.94 -8.88
CA THR A 49 2.28 -1.21 -10.26
C THR A 49 1.92 -0.08 -11.22
N LEU A 50 2.72 0.09 -12.28
CA LEU A 50 2.43 1.05 -13.36
C LEU A 50 1.32 0.55 -14.29
N PHE A 51 1.10 -0.75 -14.34
CA PHE A 51 0.22 -1.44 -15.28
C PHE A 51 -0.90 -2.20 -14.56
N ASP A 52 -1.39 -1.64 -13.44
CA ASP A 52 -2.53 -2.22 -12.74
C ASP A 52 -3.80 -2.21 -13.59
N LYS A 53 -4.80 -2.98 -13.18
CA LYS A 53 -6.07 -3.12 -13.89
C LYS A 53 -7.17 -2.20 -13.37
N PHE A 54 -7.00 -1.61 -12.18
CA PHE A 54 -8.02 -0.76 -11.58
C PHE A 54 -8.41 0.41 -12.48
N LEU A 55 -9.68 0.78 -12.46
CA LEU A 55 -10.18 1.94 -13.18
C LEU A 55 -9.95 3.22 -12.35
N VAL A 56 -9.61 4.29 -13.04
CA VAL A 56 -9.54 5.62 -12.45
C VAL A 56 -10.92 6.27 -12.65
N HIS A 57 -11.85 6.01 -11.75
CA HIS A 57 -13.17 6.63 -11.80
C HIS A 57 -13.09 8.13 -11.52
N LYS A 58 -13.44 8.93 -12.50
CA LYS A 58 -13.58 10.37 -12.33
C LYS A 58 -14.92 10.66 -11.69
N ASN A 59 -14.91 11.22 -10.47
CA ASN A 59 -16.08 11.78 -9.77
C ASN A 59 -17.10 10.78 -9.18
N SER A 60 -16.77 9.54 -8.93
CA SER A 60 -17.62 8.70 -8.07
C SER A 60 -17.17 8.87 -6.63
N GLY A 61 -18.00 9.45 -5.76
CA GLY A 61 -17.66 9.64 -4.34
C GLY A 61 -17.55 8.34 -3.52
N GLN A 62 -17.60 7.18 -4.19
CA GLN A 62 -17.55 5.84 -3.60
C GLN A 62 -16.43 4.95 -4.18
N TYR A 63 -15.57 5.49 -5.04
CA TYR A 63 -14.42 4.77 -5.58
C TYR A 63 -13.19 5.66 -5.57
N ASP A 64 -12.25 5.36 -4.68
CA ASP A 64 -11.01 6.09 -4.52
C ASP A 64 -9.83 5.24 -4.98
N TYR A 65 -9.12 5.67 -6.02
CA TYR A 65 -7.95 5.00 -6.55
C TYR A 65 -6.66 5.75 -6.25
N ILE A 66 -5.63 5.01 -5.82
CA ILE A 66 -4.25 5.47 -5.76
C ILE A 66 -3.30 4.44 -6.38
N GLY A 67 -2.41 4.88 -7.25
CA GLY A 67 -1.44 3.99 -7.86
C GLY A 67 -0.61 4.61 -8.97
N GLY A 68 0.19 3.76 -9.61
CA GLY A 68 1.16 4.16 -10.64
C GLY A 68 0.56 4.91 -11.84
N LYS A 69 -0.71 4.67 -12.19
CA LYS A 69 -1.41 5.40 -13.26
C LYS A 69 -1.54 6.91 -13.00
N LEU A 70 -1.46 7.36 -11.75
CA LEU A 70 -1.45 8.78 -11.40
C LEU A 70 -0.10 9.45 -11.67
N GLY A 71 0.90 8.70 -12.14
CA GLY A 71 2.22 9.18 -12.48
C GLY A 71 3.15 9.35 -11.27
N ARG A 72 4.41 9.73 -11.52
CA ARG A 72 5.47 9.82 -10.50
C ARG A 72 5.18 10.81 -9.35
N SER A 73 4.24 11.73 -9.54
CA SER A 73 3.88 12.75 -8.54
C SER A 73 2.76 12.29 -7.60
N PHE A 74 2.25 11.06 -7.73
CA PHE A 74 1.11 10.60 -6.94
C PHE A 74 1.35 10.66 -5.42
N PRO A 75 2.56 10.40 -4.87
CA PRO A 75 2.77 10.51 -3.43
C PRO A 75 2.55 11.91 -2.89
N ALA A 76 3.11 12.92 -3.57
CA ALA A 76 2.91 14.31 -3.20
C ALA A 76 1.44 14.74 -3.34
N LEU A 77 0.75 14.23 -4.35
CA LEU A 77 -0.67 14.51 -4.57
C LEU A 77 -1.53 13.89 -3.46
N ALA A 78 -1.28 12.65 -3.05
CA ALA A 78 -1.99 11.98 -1.97
C ALA A 78 -1.86 12.76 -0.66
N ILE A 79 -0.64 13.10 -0.27
CA ILE A 79 -0.39 13.88 0.95
C ILE A 79 -1.06 15.26 0.87
N LYS A 80 -0.95 15.95 -0.25
CA LYS A 80 -1.61 17.26 -0.44
C LYS A 80 -3.13 17.15 -0.34
N ARG A 81 -3.75 16.14 -0.96
CA ARG A 81 -5.20 15.91 -0.87
C ARG A 81 -5.64 15.69 0.58
N THR A 82 -4.89 14.88 1.32
CA THR A 82 -5.18 14.60 2.72
C THR A 82 -5.07 15.86 3.58
N ILE A 83 -4.02 16.66 3.41
CA ILE A 83 -3.86 17.95 4.10
C ILE A 83 -5.01 18.91 3.73
N SER A 84 -5.39 19.00 2.44
CA SER A 84 -6.38 19.97 1.95
C SER A 84 -7.85 19.65 2.32
N ALA A 85 -8.13 18.49 2.88
CA ALA A 85 -9.52 18.05 3.12
C ALA A 85 -10.14 18.57 4.42
N ASN A 86 -9.46 19.42 5.17
CA ASN A 86 -9.97 20.11 6.37
C ASN A 86 -10.64 19.23 7.43
N LYS A 87 -10.12 18.01 7.65
CA LYS A 87 -10.57 17.11 8.72
C LYS A 87 -9.41 16.90 9.69
N LYS A 88 -9.47 17.56 10.88
CA LYS A 88 -8.43 17.49 11.92
C LYS A 88 -8.04 16.07 12.28
N ASP A 89 -9.02 15.18 12.42
CA ASP A 89 -8.81 13.77 12.78
C ASP A 89 -7.93 13.02 11.77
N ARG A 90 -7.91 13.45 10.52
CA ARG A 90 -7.13 12.80 9.46
C ARG A 90 -5.66 13.20 9.45
N LEU A 91 -5.31 14.39 9.95
CA LEU A 91 -3.92 14.79 10.12
C LEU A 91 -3.21 13.95 11.18
N GLY A 92 -3.87 13.65 12.28
CA GLY A 92 -3.34 12.74 13.29
C GLY A 92 -2.94 11.39 12.72
N ARG A 93 -3.72 10.89 11.74
CA ARG A 93 -3.39 9.63 11.03
C ARG A 93 -2.15 9.77 10.13
N ILE A 94 -1.92 10.93 9.49
CA ILE A 94 -0.67 11.17 8.74
C ILE A 94 0.53 11.11 9.67
N PHE A 95 0.45 11.78 10.82
CA PHE A 95 1.53 11.78 11.79
C PHE A 95 1.78 10.41 12.39
N PHE A 96 0.72 9.64 12.63
CA PHE A 96 0.83 8.23 13.00
C PHE A 96 1.60 7.44 11.94
N VAL A 97 1.20 7.51 10.66
CA VAL A 97 1.90 6.83 9.56
C VAL A 97 3.38 7.21 9.51
N LEU A 98 3.68 8.51 9.61
CA LEU A 98 5.07 8.99 9.56
C LEU A 98 5.89 8.43 10.73
N LYS A 99 5.34 8.40 11.94
CA LYS A 99 5.99 7.85 13.12
C LYS A 99 6.33 6.37 12.95
N GLU A 100 5.34 5.57 12.54
CA GLU A 100 5.50 4.12 12.38
C GLU A 100 6.55 3.75 11.31
N ILE A 101 6.72 4.61 10.29
CA ILE A 101 7.76 4.42 9.26
C ILE A 101 9.12 5.04 9.67
N GLY A 102 9.23 5.59 10.88
CA GLY A 102 10.45 6.15 11.42
C GLY A 102 10.76 7.58 10.97
N TYR A 103 9.74 8.35 10.58
CA TYR A 103 9.83 9.78 10.33
C TYR A 103 9.39 10.59 11.55
N ASP A 104 9.83 11.84 11.61
CA ASP A 104 9.33 12.77 12.62
C ASP A 104 7.85 13.09 12.36
N GLN A 105 7.06 13.27 13.41
CA GLN A 105 5.61 13.52 13.33
C GLN A 105 5.30 14.94 12.86
N ARG A 106 5.87 15.33 11.73
CA ARG A 106 5.67 16.67 11.15
C ARG A 106 5.74 16.65 9.64
N VAL A 107 4.99 17.54 9.02
CA VAL A 107 4.98 17.76 7.57
C VAL A 107 5.32 19.22 7.30
N GLY A 108 6.33 19.47 6.50
CA GLY A 108 6.71 20.80 6.08
C GLY A 108 5.98 21.20 4.79
N VAL A 109 5.54 22.45 4.74
CA VAL A 109 4.92 23.05 3.54
C VAL A 109 5.73 24.26 3.13
N ARG A 110 6.21 24.27 1.90
CA ARG A 110 6.93 25.43 1.31
C ARG A 110 6.17 25.95 0.10
N ILE A 111 5.69 27.18 0.19
CA ILE A 111 5.07 27.88 -0.93
C ILE A 111 6.14 28.73 -1.61
N LYS A 112 6.36 28.52 -2.91
CA LYS A 112 7.29 29.31 -3.71
C LYS A 112 6.52 30.32 -4.56
N PHE A 113 6.61 31.59 -4.20
CA PHE A 113 6.03 32.69 -4.98
C PHE A 113 6.86 32.99 -6.22
N ARG A 114 6.21 33.47 -7.26
CA ARG A 114 6.90 34.00 -8.43
C ARG A 114 7.47 35.39 -8.14
N ARG A 115 8.67 35.66 -8.67
CA ARG A 115 9.38 36.92 -8.44
C ARG A 115 8.54 38.14 -8.84
N LYS A 116 7.94 38.10 -10.04
CA LYS A 116 7.08 39.19 -10.55
C LYS A 116 5.90 39.49 -9.61
N PHE A 117 5.28 38.46 -9.06
CA PHE A 117 4.21 38.61 -8.08
C PHE A 117 4.72 39.30 -6.79
N LYS A 118 5.86 38.81 -6.25
CA LYS A 118 6.42 39.38 -4.99
C LYS A 118 6.90 40.83 -5.16
N GLU A 119 7.37 41.20 -6.31
CA GLU A 119 7.81 42.58 -6.60
C GLU A 119 6.66 43.57 -6.59
N THR A 120 5.43 43.14 -6.91
CA THR A 120 4.22 43.95 -6.86
C THR A 120 3.82 44.32 -5.42
N PHE A 121 4.26 43.54 -4.41
CA PHE A 121 3.90 43.71 -2.99
C PHE A 121 5.02 44.30 -2.13
N ARG A 122 5.89 45.12 -2.68
CA ARG A 122 7.00 45.73 -1.91
C ARG A 122 6.59 46.81 -0.93
N TYR A 123 5.36 47.33 -1.00
CA TYR A 123 4.90 48.41 -0.16
C TYR A 123 3.76 47.94 0.77
N PRO A 124 3.92 48.03 2.13
CA PRO A 124 2.84 47.77 3.05
C PRO A 124 1.93 48.99 3.07
N GLY A 125 0.74 48.89 2.57
CA GLY A 125 -0.26 50.00 2.66
C GLY A 125 -1.40 49.98 1.66
N ASP A 126 -1.24 49.31 0.55
CA ASP A 126 -2.31 49.17 -0.44
C ASP A 126 -3.32 48.10 -0.06
N THR A 127 -4.60 48.34 -0.35
CA THR A 127 -5.66 47.33 -0.16
C THR A 127 -5.35 46.13 -1.06
N MET A 128 -4.76 45.09 -0.45
CA MET A 128 -4.24 43.88 -1.10
C MET A 128 -5.24 43.27 -2.09
N ARG A 129 -6.55 43.47 -1.88
CA ARG A 129 -7.61 42.86 -2.69
C ARG A 129 -7.60 43.35 -4.15
N ASP A 130 -7.30 44.62 -4.40
CA ASP A 130 -7.31 45.19 -5.76
C ASP A 130 -6.07 44.80 -6.56
N HIS A 131 -4.93 44.60 -5.88
CA HIS A 131 -3.70 44.13 -6.51
C HIS A 131 -3.75 42.68 -6.94
N TYR A 132 -4.46 41.80 -6.19
CA TYR A 132 -4.65 40.41 -6.59
C TYR A 132 -5.58 40.26 -7.78
N LYS A 133 -6.60 41.12 -7.92
CA LYS A 133 -7.54 41.06 -9.04
C LYS A 133 -6.81 41.05 -10.37
N ALA A 134 -5.80 41.88 -10.57
CA ALA A 134 -5.02 41.95 -11.80
C ALA A 134 -4.34 40.59 -12.17
N PHE A 135 -4.04 39.71 -11.20
CA PHE A 135 -3.51 38.37 -11.46
C PHE A 135 -4.58 37.34 -11.79
N PHE A 136 -5.83 37.67 -11.42
CA PHE A 136 -6.98 36.77 -11.66
C PHE A 136 -7.88 37.24 -12.81
N ASP A 137 -7.63 38.41 -13.41
CA ASP A 137 -8.47 39.04 -14.47
C ASP A 137 -8.71 38.12 -15.69
N ASN A 138 -7.83 37.16 -15.94
CA ASN A 138 -7.96 36.19 -17.05
C ASN A 138 -8.44 34.81 -16.57
N ILE A 139 -9.05 34.74 -15.41
CA ILE A 139 -9.49 33.46 -14.81
C ILE A 139 -11.00 33.53 -14.57
N ASP A 140 -11.75 32.75 -15.32
CA ASP A 140 -13.21 32.63 -15.25
C ASP A 140 -13.66 31.72 -14.07
N GLU A 141 -13.06 31.90 -12.90
CA GLU A 141 -13.38 31.15 -11.70
C GLU A 141 -13.60 32.14 -10.54
N ASP A 142 -14.66 31.92 -9.76
CA ASP A 142 -14.89 32.70 -8.54
C ASP A 142 -13.78 32.43 -7.52
N ILE A 143 -13.19 33.49 -6.99
CA ILE A 143 -12.09 33.41 -6.05
C ILE A 143 -12.65 33.57 -4.63
N PRO A 144 -12.59 32.49 -3.81
CA PRO A 144 -13.11 32.54 -2.45
C PRO A 144 -12.35 33.55 -1.58
N ASP A 145 -13.06 34.24 -0.72
CA ASP A 145 -12.47 35.18 0.26
C ASP A 145 -11.48 34.49 1.19
N GLU A 146 -11.72 33.22 1.49
CA GLU A 146 -10.82 32.36 2.28
C GLU A 146 -9.45 32.16 1.61
N LEU A 147 -9.43 31.99 0.29
CA LEU A 147 -8.19 31.87 -0.48
C LEU A 147 -7.43 33.19 -0.45
N MET A 148 -8.12 34.32 -0.58
CA MET A 148 -7.51 35.66 -0.52
C MET A 148 -6.91 35.94 0.86
N SER A 149 -7.63 35.59 1.93
CA SER A 149 -7.12 35.69 3.30
C SER A 149 -5.88 34.81 3.52
N ALA A 150 -5.92 33.58 3.05
CA ALA A 150 -4.79 32.62 3.13
C ALA A 150 -3.56 33.12 2.37
N LEU A 151 -3.77 33.68 1.17
CA LEU A 151 -2.71 34.23 0.34
C LEU A 151 -2.06 35.45 1.02
N ASN A 152 -2.86 36.34 1.60
CA ASN A 152 -2.38 37.48 2.36
C ASN A 152 -1.47 37.09 3.51
N LYS A 153 -1.89 36.12 4.32
CA LYS A 153 -1.09 35.57 5.43
C LYS A 153 0.23 34.98 4.95
N ALA A 154 0.21 34.17 3.88
CA ALA A 154 1.41 33.56 3.34
C ALA A 154 2.39 34.58 2.75
N VAL A 155 1.88 35.64 2.09
CA VAL A 155 2.69 36.75 1.57
C VAL A 155 3.33 37.50 2.71
N TYR A 156 2.56 37.85 3.75
CA TYR A 156 3.05 38.57 4.94
C TYR A 156 4.12 37.77 5.66
N LYS A 157 3.88 36.50 5.94
CA LYS A 157 4.83 35.57 6.60
C LYS A 157 6.12 35.39 5.81
N THR A 158 6.03 35.38 4.49
CA THR A 158 7.19 35.28 3.61
C THR A 158 8.05 36.54 3.61
N GLY A 159 7.48 37.70 3.89
CA GLY A 159 8.16 39.02 3.84
C GLY A 159 8.80 39.23 2.46
N ASN A 160 10.05 39.65 2.42
CA ASN A 160 10.80 39.86 1.15
C ASN A 160 11.33 38.60 0.50
N ARG A 161 11.21 37.41 1.14
CA ARG A 161 11.66 36.13 0.60
C ARG A 161 10.68 35.59 -0.42
N LEU A 162 11.17 34.78 -1.35
CA LEU A 162 10.32 34.11 -2.33
C LEU A 162 9.63 32.86 -1.75
N SER A 163 10.14 32.31 -0.66
CA SER A 163 9.54 31.16 0.01
C SER A 163 9.94 31.07 1.49
N VAL A 164 9.09 30.44 2.28
CA VAL A 164 9.36 30.03 3.66
C VAL A 164 8.91 28.58 3.81
N LEU A 165 9.62 27.79 4.58
CA LEU A 165 9.24 26.44 5.01
C LEU A 165 8.56 26.54 6.37
N ASP A 166 7.33 26.10 6.45
CA ASP A 166 6.56 26.01 7.69
C ASP A 166 6.27 24.55 8.00
N TRP A 167 6.19 24.23 9.29
CA TRP A 167 5.94 22.87 9.77
C TRP A 167 4.55 22.76 10.38
N LEU A 168 3.87 21.67 9.99
CA LEU A 168 2.65 21.17 10.61
C LEU A 168 3.10 20.04 11.54
N GLU A 169 2.93 20.18 12.84
CA GLU A 169 3.42 19.24 13.86
C GLU A 169 2.26 18.60 14.63
N GLY A 170 2.42 17.33 15.02
CA GLY A 170 1.37 16.53 15.66
C GLY A 170 1.39 16.48 17.18
N GLU A 171 2.47 16.91 17.83
CA GLU A 171 2.62 16.83 19.29
C GLU A 171 2.24 18.15 19.97
N ASP A 172 1.34 18.07 20.95
CA ASP A 172 0.98 19.04 22.02
C ASP A 172 0.89 20.52 21.67
N ASN A 173 1.18 20.92 20.46
CA ASN A 173 1.06 22.29 20.06
C ASN A 173 -0.34 22.56 19.52
N VAL A 174 -1.05 23.39 20.23
CA VAL A 174 -2.23 24.11 19.72
C VAL A 174 -1.86 24.62 18.33
N PHE A 175 -2.22 23.87 17.29
CA PHE A 175 -2.19 24.39 15.94
C PHE A 175 -2.86 25.75 16.00
N TYR A 176 -2.15 26.80 15.67
CA TYR A 176 -2.82 28.05 15.39
C TYR A 176 -3.76 27.75 14.22
N GLU A 177 -5.00 27.47 14.54
CA GLU A 177 -6.06 27.04 13.60
C GLU A 177 -6.08 27.90 12.35
N SER A 178 -5.76 29.18 12.52
CA SER A 178 -5.72 30.15 11.46
C SER A 178 -4.59 29.93 10.44
N ASP A 179 -3.43 29.42 10.85
CA ASP A 179 -2.29 29.20 9.94
C ASP A 179 -2.47 27.92 9.16
N PHE A 180 -2.91 26.86 9.84
CA PHE A 180 -3.23 25.57 9.21
C PHE A 180 -4.30 25.74 8.13
N ASN A 181 -5.44 26.38 8.44
CA ASN A 181 -6.49 26.65 7.47
C ASN A 181 -5.99 27.43 6.25
N SER A 182 -5.02 28.33 6.44
CA SER A 182 -4.42 29.06 5.33
C SER A 182 -3.64 28.14 4.38
N TYR A 183 -2.83 27.20 4.91
CA TYR A 183 -2.12 26.21 4.07
C TYR A 183 -3.09 25.26 3.35
N LEU A 184 -4.20 24.86 4.01
CA LEU A 184 -5.23 24.05 3.37
C LEU A 184 -5.78 24.71 2.12
N GLN A 185 -6.17 26.00 2.25
CA GLN A 185 -6.72 26.74 1.10
C GLN A 185 -5.69 26.90 -0.02
N LEU A 186 -4.43 27.23 0.30
CA LEU A 186 -3.39 27.40 -0.71
C LEU A 186 -3.08 26.09 -1.45
N ILE A 187 -3.06 24.95 -0.75
CA ILE A 187 -2.89 23.62 -1.36
C ILE A 187 -4.09 23.27 -2.24
N ARG A 188 -5.30 23.49 -1.74
CA ARG A 188 -6.55 23.23 -2.47
C ARG A 188 -6.61 23.98 -3.79
N TYR A 189 -6.19 25.23 -3.79
CA TYR A 189 -6.20 26.11 -4.95
C TYR A 189 -4.83 26.23 -5.65
N GLU A 190 -3.89 25.29 -5.43
CA GLU A 190 -2.55 25.33 -6.01
C GLU A 190 -2.59 25.48 -7.54
N ARG A 191 -3.52 24.78 -8.22
CA ARG A 191 -3.65 24.82 -9.68
C ARG A 191 -4.07 26.24 -10.15
N LEU A 192 -5.03 26.84 -9.46
CA LEU A 192 -5.51 28.20 -9.73
C LEU A 192 -4.39 29.21 -9.53
N LEU A 193 -3.68 29.14 -8.41
CA LEU A 193 -2.57 30.04 -8.09
C LEU A 193 -1.40 29.93 -9.09
N LYS A 194 -1.15 28.72 -9.62
CA LYS A 194 -0.17 28.53 -10.69
C LYS A 194 -0.64 29.15 -12.01
N LYS A 195 -1.92 28.99 -12.38
CA LYS A 195 -2.54 29.58 -13.57
C LYS A 195 -2.50 31.10 -13.48
N ALA A 196 -2.79 31.68 -12.32
CA ALA A 196 -2.66 33.09 -12.01
C ALA A 196 -1.21 33.61 -11.96
N LYS A 197 -0.21 32.75 -12.12
CA LYS A 197 1.22 33.07 -12.02
C LYS A 197 1.64 33.70 -10.67
N ILE A 198 0.89 33.43 -9.62
CA ILE A 198 1.17 33.87 -8.25
C ILE A 198 2.26 33.01 -7.63
N ILE A 199 2.13 31.68 -7.72
CA ILE A 199 3.11 30.74 -7.20
C ILE A 199 3.76 29.93 -8.33
N SER A 200 4.94 29.39 -8.07
CA SER A 200 5.59 28.41 -8.94
C SER A 200 5.29 26.97 -8.49
N SER A 201 5.32 26.72 -7.19
CA SER A 201 5.04 25.40 -6.61
C SER A 201 4.65 25.49 -5.14
N ILE A 202 3.96 24.46 -4.66
CA ILE A 202 3.86 24.14 -3.24
C ILE A 202 4.59 22.79 -3.06
N GLU A 203 5.62 22.79 -2.23
CA GLU A 203 6.46 21.64 -1.96
C GLU A 203 6.16 21.11 -0.56
N ILE A 204 6.08 19.79 -0.45
CA ILE A 204 5.96 19.09 0.83
C ILE A 204 7.35 18.63 1.28
N PHE A 205 7.60 18.73 2.57
CA PHE A 205 8.83 18.30 3.23
C PHE A 205 8.52 17.26 4.28
N LEU A 206 9.41 16.30 4.40
CA LEU A 206 9.45 15.34 5.50
C LEU A 206 10.67 15.64 6.38
N SER A 207 10.64 15.11 7.59
CA SER A 207 11.74 15.17 8.54
C SER A 207 12.02 13.79 9.10
N LYS A 208 13.29 13.42 9.21
CA LYS A 208 13.75 12.15 9.76
C LYS A 208 15.00 12.41 10.61
N HIS A 209 14.92 12.04 11.89
CA HIS A 209 16.00 12.30 12.86
C HIS A 209 16.44 13.79 12.88
N GLY A 210 15.49 14.71 12.85
CA GLY A 210 15.75 16.15 12.85
C GLY A 210 16.23 16.75 11.51
N SER A 211 16.55 15.94 10.52
CA SER A 211 16.95 16.38 9.19
C SER A 211 15.75 16.50 8.27
N SER A 212 15.57 17.67 7.66
CA SER A 212 14.44 17.95 6.77
C SER A 212 14.85 17.93 5.29
N PHE A 213 14.00 17.35 4.46
CA PHE A 213 14.23 17.24 3.03
C PHE A 213 12.91 17.29 2.25
N PRO A 214 12.94 17.74 0.98
CA PRO A 214 11.76 17.70 0.13
C PRO A 214 11.27 16.26 -0.07
N LEU A 215 9.96 16.07 -0.15
CA LEU A 215 9.32 14.76 -0.31
C LEU A 215 9.90 13.95 -1.49
N ASN A 216 10.24 14.59 -2.59
CA ASN A 216 10.82 13.95 -3.76
C ASN A 216 12.28 13.46 -3.59
N HIS A 217 12.90 13.70 -2.43
CA HIS A 217 14.21 13.18 -2.08
C HIS A 217 14.17 11.92 -1.20
N ALA A 218 12.98 11.52 -0.73
CA ALA A 218 12.81 10.24 -0.07
C ALA A 218 12.92 9.09 -1.10
N SER A 219 13.20 7.87 -0.63
CA SER A 219 13.25 6.71 -1.53
C SER A 219 11.89 6.46 -2.19
N SER A 220 11.88 5.93 -3.40
CA SER A 220 10.64 5.69 -4.14
C SER A 220 9.71 4.71 -3.42
N GLY A 221 10.27 3.68 -2.78
CA GLY A 221 9.51 2.71 -1.99
C GLY A 221 8.88 3.36 -0.75
N GLU A 222 9.68 4.12 0.04
CA GLU A 222 9.16 4.87 1.19
C GLU A 222 8.02 5.81 0.78
N LEU A 223 8.22 6.57 -0.28
CA LEU A 223 7.21 7.51 -0.77
C LEU A 223 5.92 6.83 -1.18
N SER A 224 6.01 5.73 -1.93
CA SER A 224 4.84 4.98 -2.37
C SER A 224 4.07 4.42 -1.18
N PHE A 225 4.78 3.89 -0.19
CA PHE A 225 4.18 3.33 1.02
C PHE A 225 3.50 4.41 1.89
N ILE A 226 4.19 5.52 2.16
CA ILE A 226 3.60 6.67 2.87
C ILE A 226 2.34 7.16 2.16
N ALA A 227 2.41 7.33 0.84
CA ALA A 227 1.29 7.83 0.06
C ALA A 227 0.08 6.89 0.10
N LEU A 228 0.31 5.59 0.05
CA LEU A 228 -0.71 4.57 0.16
C LEU A 228 -1.39 4.63 1.52
N LEU A 229 -0.64 4.54 2.60
CA LEU A 229 -1.18 4.58 3.96
C LEU A 229 -1.92 5.89 4.25
N VAL A 230 -1.36 7.02 3.83
CA VAL A 230 -2.00 8.34 3.96
C VAL A 230 -3.29 8.41 3.14
N HIS A 231 -3.32 7.82 1.94
CA HIS A 231 -4.52 7.78 1.12
C HIS A 231 -5.62 6.93 1.75
N VAL A 232 -5.29 5.72 2.22
CA VAL A 232 -6.24 4.88 2.95
C VAL A 232 -6.77 5.60 4.18
N ALA A 233 -5.89 6.19 5.00
CA ALA A 233 -6.26 7.01 6.16
C ALA A 233 -7.26 8.12 5.82
N PHE A 234 -7.12 8.68 4.62
CA PHE A 234 -7.98 9.75 4.14
C PHE A 234 -9.35 9.26 3.65
N CYS A 235 -9.40 8.15 2.89
CA CYS A 235 -10.60 7.67 2.22
C CYS A 235 -11.44 6.74 3.09
N VAL A 236 -10.82 6.05 4.06
CA VAL A 236 -11.48 5.02 4.85
C VAL A 236 -12.66 5.55 5.66
N THR A 237 -13.77 4.84 5.58
CA THR A 237 -14.99 5.00 6.38
C THR A 237 -15.48 3.61 6.80
N ASP A 238 -16.46 3.55 7.69
CA ASP A 238 -17.11 2.28 8.01
C ASP A 238 -17.71 1.64 6.75
N ASN A 239 -17.61 0.32 6.67
CA ASN A 239 -18.03 -0.50 5.53
C ASN A 239 -17.26 -0.21 4.23
N SER A 240 -16.00 0.26 4.33
CA SER A 240 -15.11 0.36 3.18
C SER A 240 -14.54 -1.00 2.81
N TYR A 241 -14.38 -1.23 1.49
CA TYR A 241 -13.67 -2.37 0.93
C TYR A 241 -12.38 -1.89 0.31
N ILE A 242 -11.24 -2.42 0.78
CA ILE A 242 -9.90 -1.96 0.41
C ILE A 242 -9.24 -3.04 -0.43
N PHE A 243 -9.00 -2.78 -1.70
CA PHE A 243 -8.39 -3.69 -2.66
C PHE A 243 -6.95 -3.26 -2.94
N ILE A 244 -5.97 -4.13 -2.68
CA ILE A 244 -4.54 -3.81 -2.77
C ILE A 244 -3.84 -4.79 -3.70
N ASP A 245 -3.26 -4.29 -4.79
CA ASP A 245 -2.53 -5.09 -5.77
C ASP A 245 -1.02 -4.91 -5.63
N GLU A 246 -0.32 -6.03 -5.38
CA GLU A 246 1.14 -6.13 -5.25
C GLU A 246 1.76 -5.07 -4.31
N PRO A 247 1.35 -5.05 -3.03
CA PRO A 247 1.86 -4.07 -2.07
C PRO A 247 3.37 -4.15 -1.87
N GLU A 248 3.97 -5.32 -2.06
CA GLU A 248 5.40 -5.58 -1.90
C GLU A 248 6.30 -4.84 -2.88
N ASN A 249 5.78 -4.38 -4.01
CA ASN A 249 6.57 -3.74 -5.04
C ASN A 249 7.31 -2.51 -4.52
N SER A 250 8.65 -2.56 -4.60
CA SER A 250 9.57 -1.51 -4.11
C SER A 250 9.61 -1.33 -2.58
N LEU A 251 8.95 -2.21 -1.80
CA LEU A 251 9.02 -2.17 -0.34
C LEU A 251 10.24 -2.92 0.21
N HIS A 252 10.85 -2.36 1.23
CA HIS A 252 11.85 -3.07 2.03
C HIS A 252 11.21 -4.29 2.71
N PRO A 253 11.91 -5.45 2.82
CA PRO A 253 11.37 -6.65 3.45
C PRO A 253 10.76 -6.44 4.84
N GLN A 254 11.35 -5.58 5.66
CA GLN A 254 10.80 -5.24 6.97
C GLN A 254 9.38 -4.67 6.86
N TRP A 255 9.14 -3.75 5.93
CA TRP A 255 7.80 -3.16 5.75
C TRP A 255 6.81 -4.11 5.10
N GLN A 256 7.28 -5.12 4.35
CA GLN A 256 6.42 -6.19 3.89
C GLN A 256 5.89 -7.02 5.06
N ASN A 257 6.74 -7.32 6.05
CA ASN A 257 6.34 -8.03 7.28
C ASN A 257 5.41 -7.21 8.18
N GLU A 258 5.53 -5.89 8.19
CA GLU A 258 4.73 -4.98 9.03
C GLU A 258 3.51 -4.42 8.27
N TYR A 259 3.33 -4.80 7.00
CA TYR A 259 2.39 -4.15 6.08
C TYR A 259 0.95 -4.14 6.58
N LEU A 260 0.42 -5.30 6.95
CA LEU A 260 -0.97 -5.44 7.38
C LEU A 260 -1.20 -4.80 8.76
N GLU A 261 -0.23 -4.89 9.65
CA GLU A 261 -0.30 -4.23 10.96
C GLU A 261 -0.37 -2.71 10.82
N LEU A 262 0.53 -2.12 10.00
CA LEU A 262 0.52 -0.69 9.71
C LEU A 262 -0.79 -0.25 9.03
N LEU A 263 -1.27 -1.03 8.08
CA LEU A 263 -2.54 -0.75 7.40
C LEU A 263 -3.72 -0.76 8.38
N LYS A 264 -3.81 -1.76 9.25
CA LYS A 264 -4.84 -1.85 10.29
C LYS A 264 -4.75 -0.69 11.29
N GLY A 265 -3.53 -0.31 11.70
CA GLY A 265 -3.31 0.87 12.54
C GLY A 265 -3.85 2.15 11.92
N VAL A 266 -3.71 2.32 10.61
CA VAL A 266 -4.23 3.46 9.85
C VAL A 266 -5.75 3.43 9.71
N ILE A 267 -6.33 2.26 9.49
CA ILE A 267 -7.79 2.05 9.42
C ILE A 267 -8.42 2.37 10.78
N GLY A 268 -7.72 2.02 11.87
CA GLY A 268 -8.18 2.25 13.23
C GLY A 268 -9.45 1.46 13.57
N TYR A 269 -10.46 2.14 14.11
CA TYR A 269 -11.72 1.50 14.53
C TYR A 269 -12.76 1.35 13.42
N ASN A 270 -12.45 1.76 12.17
CA ASN A 270 -13.42 1.58 11.09
C ASN A 270 -13.57 0.09 10.74
N GLN A 271 -14.81 -0.36 10.59
CA GLN A 271 -15.10 -1.71 10.12
C GLN A 271 -14.87 -1.76 8.60
N CYS A 272 -13.81 -2.46 8.17
CA CYS A 272 -13.40 -2.54 6.79
C CYS A 272 -13.01 -3.96 6.42
N VAL A 273 -13.17 -4.29 5.15
CA VAL A 273 -12.66 -5.54 4.58
C VAL A 273 -11.46 -5.22 3.69
N ILE A 274 -10.38 -5.95 3.90
CA ILE A 274 -9.13 -5.82 3.13
C ILE A 274 -8.99 -7.02 2.21
N VAL A 275 -8.74 -6.78 0.92
CA VAL A 275 -8.44 -7.82 -0.07
C VAL A 275 -7.09 -7.51 -0.71
N VAL A 276 -6.10 -8.38 -0.52
CA VAL A 276 -4.73 -8.18 -0.99
C VAL A 276 -4.37 -9.24 -2.03
N ALA A 277 -3.87 -8.83 -3.17
CA ALA A 277 -3.23 -9.73 -4.14
C ALA A 277 -1.71 -9.56 -4.01
N THR A 278 -1.00 -10.66 -3.70
CA THR A 278 0.45 -10.62 -3.45
C THR A 278 1.16 -11.84 -4.03
N HIS A 279 2.44 -11.66 -4.32
CA HIS A 279 3.39 -12.75 -4.57
C HIS A 279 4.52 -12.80 -3.52
N SER A 280 4.40 -12.02 -2.44
CA SER A 280 5.36 -11.98 -1.35
C SER A 280 4.93 -12.87 -0.17
N PRO A 281 5.75 -13.84 0.23
CA PRO A 281 5.51 -14.59 1.44
C PRO A 281 5.55 -13.69 2.68
N LEU A 282 6.35 -12.62 2.67
CA LEU A 282 6.46 -11.71 3.80
C LEU A 282 5.15 -10.94 4.10
N ILE A 283 4.34 -10.68 3.08
CA ILE A 283 2.98 -10.14 3.28
C ILE A 283 2.08 -11.19 3.94
N VAL A 284 2.23 -12.47 3.55
CA VAL A 284 1.45 -13.56 4.15
C VAL A 284 1.86 -13.78 5.62
N THR A 285 3.15 -13.77 5.93
CA THR A 285 3.66 -13.88 7.32
C THR A 285 3.32 -12.68 8.20
N SER A 286 2.93 -11.54 7.61
CA SER A 286 2.46 -10.39 8.38
C SER A 286 1.07 -10.58 9.01
N LEU A 287 0.37 -11.68 8.68
CA LEU A 287 -0.83 -12.09 9.37
C LEU A 287 -0.47 -12.65 10.74
N SER A 288 -1.14 -12.17 11.78
CA SER A 288 -1.04 -12.75 13.11
C SER A 288 -2.07 -13.88 13.30
N ALA A 289 -1.83 -14.79 14.23
CA ALA A 289 -2.78 -15.84 14.60
C ALA A 289 -4.12 -15.29 15.14
N GLN A 290 -4.16 -14.00 15.51
CA GLN A 290 -5.35 -13.31 16.00
C GLN A 290 -6.15 -12.65 14.86
N ASP A 291 -5.59 -12.61 13.66
CA ASP A 291 -6.25 -11.98 12.52
C ASP A 291 -7.36 -12.88 11.97
N ASN A 292 -8.54 -12.29 11.84
CA ASN A 292 -9.66 -12.94 11.15
C ASN A 292 -9.41 -12.85 9.63
N ALA A 293 -8.58 -13.77 9.11
CA ALA A 293 -8.11 -13.72 7.73
C ALA A 293 -8.27 -15.05 6.99
N ALA A 294 -8.49 -14.97 5.69
CA ALA A 294 -8.53 -16.12 4.79
C ALA A 294 -7.54 -15.98 3.64
N ILE A 295 -6.78 -17.03 3.37
CA ILE A 295 -5.83 -17.10 2.26
C ILE A 295 -6.45 -17.94 1.14
N PHE A 296 -6.37 -17.40 -0.09
CA PHE A 296 -6.86 -18.06 -1.30
C PHE A 296 -5.73 -18.25 -2.29
N LYS A 297 -5.53 -19.51 -2.69
CA LYS A 297 -4.53 -19.91 -3.69
C LYS A 297 -5.20 -20.21 -5.02
N ARG A 298 -4.54 -19.87 -6.12
CA ARG A 298 -4.98 -20.22 -7.47
C ARG A 298 -4.82 -21.73 -7.70
N THR A 299 -5.93 -22.40 -8.00
CA THR A 299 -6.00 -23.80 -8.45
C THR A 299 -6.48 -23.88 -9.91
N LYS A 300 -6.65 -25.08 -10.44
CA LYS A 300 -7.25 -25.31 -11.77
C LYS A 300 -8.72 -24.86 -11.80
N ASN A 301 -9.41 -24.90 -10.67
CA ASN A 301 -10.83 -24.56 -10.56
C ASN A 301 -11.08 -23.08 -10.18
N GLY A 302 -10.05 -22.28 -9.96
CA GLY A 302 -10.17 -20.90 -9.52
C GLY A 302 -9.35 -20.60 -8.28
N PHE A 303 -9.77 -19.61 -7.48
CA PHE A 303 -9.16 -19.32 -6.19
C PHE A 303 -9.91 -20.08 -5.09
N GLU A 304 -9.22 -20.95 -4.38
CA GLU A 304 -9.76 -21.79 -3.32
C GLU A 304 -9.11 -21.43 -1.99
N LYS A 305 -9.89 -21.45 -0.91
CA LYS A 305 -9.41 -21.20 0.45
C LYS A 305 -8.42 -22.29 0.84
N VAL A 306 -7.28 -21.89 1.39
CA VAL A 306 -6.27 -22.79 1.94
C VAL A 306 -6.22 -22.61 3.45
N GLU A 307 -6.04 -23.72 4.18
CA GLU A 307 -5.80 -23.64 5.61
C GLU A 307 -4.44 -22.98 5.85
N ALA A 308 -4.39 -22.01 6.76
CA ALA A 308 -3.14 -21.37 7.12
C ALA A 308 -2.25 -22.37 7.87
N TYR A 309 -1.12 -22.72 7.28
CA TYR A 309 -0.08 -23.52 7.91
C TYR A 309 1.13 -22.63 8.18
N ASP A 310 1.63 -22.76 9.40
CA ASP A 310 2.94 -22.35 9.93
C ASP A 310 3.55 -20.98 9.52
N ASP A 311 4.15 -20.30 10.50
CA ASP A 311 4.80 -18.98 10.39
C ASP A 311 6.14 -19.00 9.61
N ASN A 312 6.51 -20.12 8.96
CA ASN A 312 7.77 -20.28 8.28
C ASN A 312 7.68 -19.81 6.82
N ALA A 313 8.42 -18.77 6.46
CA ALA A 313 8.46 -18.24 5.10
C ALA A 313 8.81 -19.29 4.04
N GLU A 314 9.64 -20.30 4.36
CA GLU A 314 10.00 -21.39 3.43
C GLU A 314 8.81 -22.30 3.12
N GLU A 315 7.99 -22.62 4.13
CA GLU A 315 6.74 -23.38 3.95
C GLU A 315 5.75 -22.61 3.10
N ILE A 316 5.61 -21.32 3.34
CA ILE A 316 4.76 -20.41 2.56
C ILE A 316 5.18 -20.40 1.08
N TYR A 317 6.49 -20.39 0.78
CA TYR A 317 6.96 -20.48 -0.61
C TYR A 317 6.54 -21.78 -1.28
N ILE A 318 6.58 -22.89 -0.58
CA ILE A 318 6.16 -24.21 -1.10
C ILE A 318 4.64 -24.23 -1.27
N ASP A 319 3.89 -23.93 -0.20
CA ASP A 319 2.46 -24.17 -0.14
C ASP A 319 1.64 -23.18 -0.96
N TYR A 320 2.05 -21.91 -0.96
CA TYR A 320 1.27 -20.87 -1.62
C TYR A 320 1.84 -20.44 -2.98
N PHE A 321 3.15 -20.57 -3.18
CA PHE A 321 3.79 -20.08 -4.40
C PHE A 321 4.34 -21.19 -5.30
N ASP A 322 4.22 -22.48 -4.91
CA ASP A 322 4.76 -23.62 -5.64
C ASP A 322 6.24 -23.43 -6.02
N THR A 323 7.03 -22.90 -5.09
CA THR A 323 8.44 -22.52 -5.33
C THR A 323 9.32 -23.00 -4.19
N LEU A 324 10.46 -23.59 -4.54
CA LEU A 324 11.49 -23.96 -3.58
C LEU A 324 12.57 -22.90 -3.53
N THR A 325 12.98 -22.51 -2.33
CA THR A 325 14.11 -21.60 -2.14
C THR A 325 15.43 -22.38 -2.15
N PRO A 326 16.54 -21.79 -2.64
CA PRO A 326 17.85 -22.44 -2.55
C PRO A 326 18.20 -22.81 -1.09
N LYS A 327 18.74 -24.03 -0.84
CA LYS A 327 19.06 -24.56 0.50
C LYS A 327 17.86 -24.61 1.45
N ASN A 328 16.73 -25.03 0.96
CA ASN A 328 15.46 -25.07 1.67
C ASN A 328 15.47 -26.18 2.74
N ARG A 329 15.42 -25.82 4.02
CA ARG A 329 15.30 -26.76 5.16
C ARG A 329 13.92 -27.41 5.20
N ALA A 330 12.88 -26.67 4.83
CA ALA A 330 11.52 -27.17 4.79
C ALA A 330 11.39 -28.34 3.80
N LEU A 331 12.03 -28.27 2.63
CA LEU A 331 12.08 -29.40 1.68
C LEU A 331 12.67 -30.63 2.33
N SER A 332 13.80 -30.49 3.05
CA SER A 332 14.43 -31.63 3.74
C SER A 332 13.52 -32.22 4.80
N ASN A 333 12.84 -31.42 5.60
CA ASN A 333 11.88 -31.88 6.61
C ASN A 333 10.71 -32.61 5.97
N ARG A 334 10.12 -32.09 4.91
CA ARG A 334 9.03 -32.73 4.17
C ARG A 334 9.45 -34.06 3.51
N CYS A 335 10.67 -34.15 3.01
CA CYS A 335 11.20 -35.40 2.49
C CYS A 335 11.34 -36.43 3.59
N VAL A 336 11.77 -36.04 4.80
CA VAL A 336 11.82 -36.93 5.97
C VAL A 336 10.41 -37.42 6.34
N GLU A 337 9.43 -36.52 6.41
CA GLU A 337 8.03 -36.85 6.69
C GLU A 337 7.47 -37.86 5.66
N ILE A 338 7.71 -37.66 4.36
CA ILE A 338 7.28 -38.57 3.31
C ILE A 338 7.88 -39.96 3.51
N ILE A 339 9.18 -40.05 3.86
CA ILE A 339 9.85 -41.30 4.16
C ILE A 339 9.24 -42.00 5.39
N ASP A 340 9.00 -41.23 6.45
CA ASP A 340 8.41 -41.73 7.70
C ASP A 340 6.98 -42.22 7.49
N GLU A 341 6.14 -41.45 6.80
CA GLU A 341 4.75 -41.85 6.47
C GLU A 341 4.70 -43.11 5.64
N TYR A 342 5.60 -43.24 4.65
CA TYR A 342 5.69 -44.43 3.85
C TYR A 342 6.19 -45.64 4.69
N THR A 343 7.18 -45.42 5.54
CA THR A 343 7.74 -46.45 6.42
C THR A 343 6.69 -46.97 7.40
N LEU A 344 5.89 -46.09 7.97
CA LEU A 344 4.80 -46.39 8.90
C LEU A 344 3.53 -46.95 8.21
N GLY A 345 3.49 -47.01 6.89
CA GLY A 345 2.35 -47.50 6.14
C GLY A 345 1.17 -46.54 6.05
N LYS A 346 1.38 -45.27 6.38
CA LYS A 346 0.36 -44.21 6.30
C LYS A 346 0.11 -43.73 4.87
N THR A 347 1.08 -43.91 3.97
CA THR A 347 0.97 -43.59 2.54
C THR A 347 1.47 -44.76 1.66
N THR A 348 1.14 -44.73 0.38
CA THR A 348 1.61 -45.69 -0.61
C THR A 348 2.86 -45.18 -1.32
N LEU A 349 3.71 -46.10 -1.84
CA LEU A 349 4.89 -45.73 -2.61
C LEU A 349 4.53 -44.77 -3.79
N HIS A 350 3.43 -45.05 -4.47
CA HIS A 350 2.96 -44.22 -5.58
C HIS A 350 2.67 -42.78 -5.15
N LYS A 351 1.95 -42.63 -4.04
CA LYS A 351 1.65 -41.26 -3.52
C LYS A 351 2.90 -40.55 -3.03
N ALA A 352 3.81 -41.23 -2.35
CA ALA A 352 5.08 -40.68 -1.91
C ALA A 352 5.92 -40.16 -3.10
N LYS A 353 6.01 -40.92 -4.18
CA LYS A 353 6.70 -40.50 -5.41
C LYS A 353 6.00 -39.34 -6.12
N GLU A 354 4.68 -39.33 -6.15
CA GLU A 354 3.90 -38.21 -6.71
C GLU A 354 4.18 -36.91 -5.98
N GLN A 355 4.32 -36.93 -4.65
CA GLN A 355 4.73 -35.77 -3.86
C GLN A 355 6.16 -35.31 -4.20
N LEU A 356 7.12 -36.24 -4.30
CA LEU A 356 8.49 -35.89 -4.70
C LEU A 356 8.55 -35.28 -6.10
N PHE A 357 7.81 -35.85 -7.05
CA PHE A 357 7.70 -35.28 -8.40
C PHE A 357 7.11 -33.87 -8.42
N THR A 358 6.17 -33.58 -7.51
CA THR A 358 5.63 -32.25 -7.36
C THR A 358 6.73 -31.29 -6.92
N TYR A 359 7.56 -31.66 -5.94
CA TYR A 359 8.69 -30.81 -5.50
C TYR A 359 9.77 -30.66 -6.57
N GLU A 360 10.03 -31.70 -7.35
CA GLU A 360 10.97 -31.62 -8.48
C GLU A 360 10.54 -30.60 -9.52
N ARG A 361 9.24 -30.52 -9.82
CA ARG A 361 8.68 -29.48 -10.73
C ARG A 361 8.73 -28.05 -10.16
N MET A 362 8.77 -27.90 -8.86
CA MET A 362 8.93 -26.61 -8.17
C MET A 362 10.40 -26.18 -8.08
N SER A 363 11.32 -27.12 -8.22
CA SER A 363 12.76 -26.89 -8.12
C SER A 363 13.29 -26.15 -9.35
N SER A 364 14.16 -25.18 -9.11
CA SER A 364 14.93 -24.46 -10.14
C SER A 364 16.45 -24.71 -10.02
N ASP A 365 16.86 -25.48 -9.02
CA ASP A 365 18.27 -25.77 -8.70
C ASP A 365 18.61 -27.25 -8.94
N SER A 366 19.69 -27.48 -9.67
CA SER A 366 20.18 -28.85 -9.96
C SER A 366 20.52 -29.65 -8.69
N ALA A 367 21.01 -28.98 -7.63
CA ALA A 367 21.31 -29.62 -6.37
C ALA A 367 20.04 -30.11 -5.64
N GLN A 368 18.93 -29.42 -5.76
CA GLN A 368 17.63 -29.85 -5.22
C GLN A 368 17.09 -31.06 -5.99
N ILE A 369 17.21 -31.06 -7.32
CA ILE A 369 16.79 -32.18 -8.16
C ILE A 369 17.61 -33.46 -7.80
N GLU A 370 18.93 -33.30 -7.63
CA GLU A 370 19.81 -34.42 -7.21
C GLU A 370 19.43 -34.94 -5.81
N PHE A 371 19.13 -34.03 -4.86
CA PHE A 371 18.66 -34.38 -3.53
C PHE A 371 17.34 -35.17 -3.59
N LEU A 372 16.34 -34.69 -4.34
CA LEU A 372 15.03 -35.37 -4.50
C LEU A 372 15.18 -36.73 -5.15
N SER A 373 16.05 -36.90 -6.17
CA SER A 373 16.38 -38.18 -6.77
C SER A 373 17.00 -39.12 -5.75
N GLY A 374 17.83 -38.62 -4.84
CA GLY A 374 18.38 -39.39 -3.71
C GLY A 374 17.29 -39.89 -2.75
N VAL A 375 16.32 -39.04 -2.43
CA VAL A 375 15.16 -39.38 -1.59
C VAL A 375 14.29 -40.47 -2.26
N GLU A 376 14.05 -40.35 -3.57
CA GLU A 376 13.31 -41.39 -4.33
C GLU A 376 14.01 -42.74 -4.28
N ALA A 377 15.34 -42.74 -4.42
CA ALA A 377 16.13 -43.99 -4.30
C ALA A 377 16.02 -44.61 -2.90
N ILE A 378 15.91 -43.79 -1.84
CA ILE A 378 15.68 -44.28 -0.47
C ILE A 378 14.32 -44.97 -0.36
N LEU A 379 13.25 -44.37 -0.89
CA LEU A 379 11.90 -44.94 -0.90
C LEU A 379 11.88 -46.30 -1.64
N ASP A 380 12.54 -46.40 -2.79
CA ASP A 380 12.65 -47.67 -3.56
C ASP A 380 13.40 -48.74 -2.79
N ASN A 381 14.43 -48.37 -2.04
CA ASN A 381 15.16 -49.34 -1.20
C ASN A 381 14.31 -49.82 -0.01
N ILE A 382 13.55 -48.96 0.62
CA ILE A 382 12.62 -49.33 1.70
C ILE A 382 11.55 -50.27 1.17
N ASP A 383 10.99 -49.99 -0.02
CA ASP A 383 9.98 -50.85 -0.65
C ASP A 383 10.52 -52.27 -0.96
N LYS A 384 11.70 -52.33 -1.56
CA LYS A 384 12.38 -53.63 -1.84
C LYS A 384 12.64 -54.45 -0.58
N ASN A 385 12.92 -53.77 0.55
CA ASN A 385 13.16 -54.46 1.81
C ASN A 385 11.86 -54.92 2.49
N LYS A 386 10.76 -54.13 2.37
CA LYS A 386 9.43 -54.56 2.83
C LYS A 386 8.96 -55.82 2.08
N GLY A 387 9.21 -55.91 0.76
CA GLY A 387 8.87 -57.08 -0.05
C GLY A 387 9.64 -58.35 0.31
N LYS A 388 10.84 -58.25 0.95
CA LYS A 388 11.64 -59.39 1.38
C LYS A 388 11.22 -59.95 2.74
N HIS A 389 10.44 -59.26 3.54
CA HIS A 389 9.96 -59.71 4.85
C HIS A 389 8.55 -60.32 4.80
N HIS A 390 7.90 -60.35 3.63
CA HIS A 390 6.58 -60.94 3.40
C HIS A 390 6.58 -62.07 2.37
N GLY A 391 7.78 -62.63 2.03
CA GLY A 391 7.95 -63.77 1.18
C GLY A 391 8.39 -65.03 1.93
#